data_858a299279e5bdb3bac27159d28600fa
#
_entry.id   858a299279e5bdb3bac27159d28600fa
#
_cell.length_a   1.000
_cell.length_b   1.000
_cell.length_c   1.000
_cell.angle_alpha   90.00
_cell.angle_beta   90.00
_cell.angle_gamma   90.00
#
_symmetry.space_group_name_H-M   'P 1'
#
loop_
_entity.id
_entity.type
_entity.pdbx_description
1 polymer ?
#
loop_
_entity_poly.entity_id
_entity_poly.type
_entity_poly.pdbx_seq_one_letter_code
_entity_poly.pdbx_strand_id
1 'polypeptide(L)'
;MKKIKSIEEIINDYDNFIIDQWGVMHDGTFGYEHAVNSINILNSNNKNLFIISNSSKRSKSSIDRLPKLGFKKNSFINTVTSGEMIWQLLKKEFLDDKNKKNCFHIYDEEKEDGLDFRDGLNFNFVEKVEEADLILACTPFVKLQPIDYIPLLEVAYNKEITMYC
;
A
#
# COMPACT_ATOMS: atom_id res chain seq x y z
N MET A 1 -6.26 -9.45 29.42
CA MET A 1 -6.59 -9.63 28.00
C MET A 1 -7.03 -11.08 27.79
N LYS A 2 -8.24 -11.32 27.24
CA LYS A 2 -8.73 -12.69 26.97
C LYS A 2 -8.04 -13.20 25.70
N LYS A 3 -7.41 -14.37 25.75
CA LYS A 3 -6.87 -15.04 24.57
C LYS A 3 -7.99 -15.86 23.94
N ILE A 4 -8.28 -15.60 22.65
CA ILE A 4 -9.24 -16.39 21.87
C ILE A 4 -8.50 -17.49 21.10
N LYS A 5 -9.19 -18.59 20.83
CA LYS A 5 -8.64 -19.74 20.06
C LYS A 5 -9.12 -19.72 18.62
N SER A 6 -10.25 -19.08 18.34
CA SER A 6 -10.83 -18.98 17.01
C SER A 6 -11.68 -17.73 16.87
N ILE A 7 -12.00 -17.35 15.60
CA ILE A 7 -12.80 -16.18 15.32
C ILE A 7 -14.26 -16.33 15.77
N GLU A 8 -14.76 -17.57 15.83
CA GLU A 8 -16.11 -17.89 16.26
C GLU A 8 -16.40 -17.47 17.73
N GLU A 9 -15.37 -17.38 18.57
CA GLU A 9 -15.55 -16.94 19.96
C GLU A 9 -15.96 -15.49 20.10
N ILE A 10 -15.73 -14.66 19.05
CA ILE A 10 -16.00 -13.22 19.08
C ILE A 10 -16.91 -12.75 17.94
N ILE A 11 -17.34 -13.65 17.06
CA ILE A 11 -18.09 -13.29 15.87
C ILE A 11 -19.43 -12.62 16.19
N ASN A 12 -20.05 -12.96 17.30
CA ASN A 12 -21.31 -12.37 17.74
C ASN A 12 -21.14 -11.05 18.51
N ASP A 13 -19.90 -10.73 18.89
CA ASP A 13 -19.61 -9.51 19.67
C ASP A 13 -19.38 -8.29 18.77
N TYR A 14 -19.07 -8.52 17.47
CA TYR A 14 -18.71 -7.46 16.51
C TYR A 14 -19.37 -7.66 15.16
N ASP A 15 -19.72 -6.57 14.49
CA ASP A 15 -20.24 -6.56 13.12
C ASP A 15 -19.18 -6.14 12.10
N ASN A 16 -18.14 -5.43 12.54
CA ASN A 16 -17.10 -4.90 11.68
C ASN A 16 -15.72 -5.42 12.12
N PHE A 17 -14.94 -5.89 11.17
CA PHE A 17 -13.60 -6.41 11.38
C PHE A 17 -12.62 -5.65 10.50
N ILE A 18 -11.60 -5.05 11.13
CA ILE A 18 -10.48 -4.39 10.46
C ILE A 18 -9.28 -5.33 10.58
N ILE A 19 -8.72 -5.74 9.46
CA ILE A 19 -7.74 -6.82 9.38
C ILE A 19 -6.48 -6.30 8.70
N ASP A 20 -5.32 -6.51 9.34
CA ASP A 20 -4.03 -6.30 8.70
C ASP A 20 -3.76 -7.38 7.67
N GLN A 21 -2.92 -7.06 6.69
CA GLN A 21 -2.71 -7.90 5.52
C GLN A 21 -1.46 -8.77 5.62
N TRP A 22 -0.28 -8.16 5.59
CA TRP A 22 0.98 -8.88 5.57
C TRP A 22 1.31 -9.51 6.93
N GLY A 23 1.66 -10.79 6.94
CA GLY A 23 1.96 -11.54 8.17
C GLY A 23 0.74 -11.96 8.98
N VAL A 24 -0.46 -11.47 8.63
CA VAL A 24 -1.75 -11.84 9.24
C VAL A 24 -2.59 -12.67 8.28
N MET A 25 -2.78 -12.19 7.06
CA MET A 25 -3.56 -12.88 6.03
C MET A 25 -2.70 -13.76 5.13
N HIS A 26 -1.48 -13.31 4.82
CA HIS A 26 -0.57 -13.95 3.88
C HIS A 26 0.90 -13.58 4.12
N ASP A 27 1.81 -14.34 3.52
CA ASP A 27 3.26 -14.09 3.51
C ASP A 27 3.76 -13.39 2.24
N GLY A 28 2.85 -12.98 1.38
CA GLY A 28 3.14 -12.39 0.08
C GLY A 28 3.15 -13.38 -1.09
N THR A 29 3.19 -14.67 -0.84
CA THR A 29 3.16 -15.73 -1.86
C THR A 29 1.87 -16.54 -1.79
N PHE A 30 1.43 -16.88 -0.57
CA PHE A 30 0.16 -17.59 -0.35
C PHE A 30 -0.58 -16.98 0.85
N GLY A 31 -1.92 -17.11 0.82
CA GLY A 31 -2.74 -16.85 2.00
C GLY A 31 -2.58 -17.98 3.03
N TYR A 32 -2.52 -17.59 4.29
CA TYR A 32 -2.53 -18.58 5.36
C TYR A 32 -3.89 -19.29 5.40
N GLU A 33 -3.89 -20.62 5.41
CA GLU A 33 -5.11 -21.42 5.40
C GLU A 33 -6.10 -21.00 6.50
N HIS A 34 -5.59 -20.80 7.71
CA HIS A 34 -6.42 -20.35 8.83
C HIS A 34 -7.03 -18.96 8.62
N ALA A 35 -6.29 -18.03 7.96
CA ALA A 35 -6.82 -16.73 7.62
C ALA A 35 -7.91 -16.82 6.55
N VAL A 36 -7.69 -17.61 5.49
CA VAL A 36 -8.70 -17.86 4.45
C VAL A 36 -9.98 -18.43 5.06
N ASN A 37 -9.85 -19.42 5.95
CA ASN A 37 -10.98 -20.04 6.63
C ASN A 37 -11.71 -19.02 7.53
N SER A 38 -11.00 -18.22 8.32
CA SER A 38 -11.58 -17.19 9.18
C SER A 38 -12.36 -16.13 8.37
N ILE A 39 -11.80 -15.66 7.25
CA ILE A 39 -12.47 -14.73 6.35
C ILE A 39 -13.75 -15.34 5.75
N ASN A 40 -13.71 -16.62 5.36
CA ASN A 40 -14.91 -17.29 4.87
C ASN A 40 -16.00 -17.43 5.94
N ILE A 41 -15.63 -17.73 7.19
CA ILE A 41 -16.57 -17.82 8.33
C ILE A 41 -17.20 -16.44 8.57
N LEU A 42 -16.41 -15.37 8.63
CA LEU A 42 -16.91 -14.00 8.83
C LEU A 42 -17.88 -13.60 7.71
N ASN A 43 -17.54 -13.85 6.45
CA ASN A 43 -18.42 -13.55 5.31
C ASN A 43 -19.73 -14.36 5.35
N SER A 44 -19.67 -15.65 5.73
CA SER A 44 -20.84 -16.51 5.85
C SER A 44 -21.80 -16.05 6.96
N ASN A 45 -21.29 -15.28 7.93
CA ASN A 45 -22.06 -14.66 9.00
C ASN A 45 -22.38 -13.19 8.74
N ASN A 46 -22.27 -12.74 7.47
CA ASN A 46 -22.59 -11.37 7.01
C ASN A 46 -21.83 -10.27 7.78
N LYS A 47 -20.58 -10.53 8.15
CA LYS A 47 -19.73 -9.53 8.82
C LYS A 47 -19.08 -8.59 7.81
N ASN A 48 -18.92 -7.34 8.20
CA ASN A 48 -18.26 -6.31 7.39
C ASN A 48 -16.74 -6.41 7.57
N LEU A 49 -16.03 -6.68 6.48
CA LEU A 49 -14.59 -6.85 6.50
C LEU A 49 -13.89 -5.69 5.80
N PHE A 50 -12.90 -5.13 6.46
CA PHE A 50 -12.05 -4.06 5.96
C PHE A 50 -10.58 -4.47 6.09
N ILE A 51 -9.77 -4.08 5.11
CA ILE A 51 -8.31 -4.24 5.19
C ILE A 51 -7.68 -2.91 5.54
N ILE A 52 -6.75 -2.92 6.49
CA ILE A 52 -5.79 -1.86 6.72
C ILE A 52 -4.38 -2.42 6.50
N SER A 53 -3.52 -1.67 5.79
CA SER A 53 -2.18 -2.15 5.48
C SER A 53 -1.19 -0.99 5.40
N ASN A 54 0.02 -1.21 5.92
CA ASN A 54 1.15 -0.31 5.75
C ASN A 54 1.85 -0.47 4.38
N SER A 55 1.23 -1.18 3.44
CA SER A 55 1.74 -1.32 2.07
C SER A 55 1.81 0.03 1.36
N SER A 56 2.91 0.29 0.66
CA SER A 56 3.07 1.45 -0.22
C SER A 56 2.27 1.37 -1.53
N LYS A 57 1.56 0.27 -1.77
CA LYS A 57 0.73 0.07 -2.97
C LYS A 57 -0.59 0.81 -2.92
N ARG A 58 -1.18 1.05 -4.10
CA ARG A 58 -2.56 1.51 -4.21
C ARG A 58 -3.52 0.43 -3.67
N SER A 59 -4.62 0.85 -3.05
CA SER A 59 -5.65 -0.06 -2.52
C SER A 59 -6.18 -1.03 -3.57
N LYS A 60 -6.35 -0.56 -4.81
CA LYS A 60 -6.79 -1.38 -5.94
C LYS A 60 -5.84 -2.55 -6.20
N SER A 61 -4.53 -2.29 -6.31
CA SER A 61 -3.51 -3.34 -6.52
C SER A 61 -3.52 -4.36 -5.39
N SER A 62 -3.72 -3.91 -4.16
CA SER A 62 -3.84 -4.78 -2.99
C SER A 62 -5.03 -5.74 -3.09
N ILE A 63 -6.22 -5.23 -3.44
CA ILE A 63 -7.43 -6.04 -3.60
C ILE A 63 -7.33 -7.02 -4.78
N ASP A 64 -6.84 -6.55 -5.92
CA ASP A 64 -6.76 -7.35 -7.14
C ASP A 64 -5.81 -8.55 -7.01
N ARG A 65 -4.90 -8.51 -6.02
CA ARG A 65 -4.00 -9.61 -5.69
C ARG A 65 -4.64 -10.70 -4.82
N LEU A 66 -5.66 -10.38 -4.02
CA LEU A 66 -6.24 -11.29 -3.03
C LEU A 66 -6.68 -12.65 -3.60
N PRO A 67 -7.29 -12.75 -4.80
CA PRO A 67 -7.64 -14.04 -5.38
C PRO A 67 -6.45 -14.99 -5.62
N LYS A 68 -5.29 -14.44 -5.99
CA LYS A 68 -4.06 -15.22 -6.17
C LYS A 68 -3.53 -15.79 -4.85
N LEU A 69 -3.95 -15.19 -3.73
CA LEU A 69 -3.60 -15.60 -2.37
C LEU A 69 -4.68 -16.49 -1.72
N GLY A 70 -5.72 -16.90 -2.48
CA GLY A 70 -6.77 -17.79 -2.02
C GLY A 70 -7.98 -17.10 -1.37
N PHE A 71 -8.04 -15.76 -1.35
CA PHE A 71 -9.19 -15.02 -0.83
C PHE A 71 -10.19 -14.70 -1.95
N LYS A 72 -11.48 -14.67 -1.63
CA LYS A 72 -12.49 -14.25 -2.61
C LYS A 72 -12.41 -12.72 -2.82
N LYS A 73 -12.51 -12.27 -4.05
CA LYS A 73 -12.39 -10.84 -4.40
C LYS A 73 -13.38 -9.96 -3.64
N ASN A 74 -14.59 -10.44 -3.42
CA ASN A 74 -15.68 -9.69 -2.79
C ASN A 74 -15.77 -9.92 -1.27
N SER A 75 -14.72 -10.48 -0.66
CA SER A 75 -14.70 -10.71 0.80
C SER A 75 -14.61 -9.44 1.61
N PHE A 76 -14.14 -8.35 1.03
CA PHE A 76 -13.85 -7.11 1.75
C PHE A 76 -14.63 -5.94 1.15
N ILE A 77 -15.18 -5.11 2.03
CA ILE A 77 -15.93 -3.91 1.64
C ILE A 77 -14.97 -2.84 1.14
N ASN A 78 -13.84 -2.66 1.82
CA ASN A 78 -12.85 -1.65 1.46
C ASN A 78 -11.45 -2.04 1.96
N THR A 79 -10.45 -1.42 1.36
CA THR A 79 -9.04 -1.55 1.72
C THR A 79 -8.42 -0.16 1.81
N VAL A 80 -7.70 0.09 2.90
CA VAL A 80 -6.90 1.29 3.09
C VAL A 80 -5.43 0.88 3.18
N THR A 81 -4.60 1.47 2.34
CA THR A 81 -3.15 1.28 2.34
C THR A 81 -2.44 2.60 2.58
N SER A 82 -1.22 2.58 3.13
CA SER A 82 -0.41 3.81 3.26
C SER A 82 -0.19 4.47 1.90
N GLY A 83 0.11 3.68 0.85
CA GLY A 83 0.27 4.20 -0.50
C GLY A 83 -0.97 4.90 -1.04
N GLU A 84 -2.17 4.35 -0.81
CA GLU A 84 -3.42 5.02 -1.20
C GLU A 84 -3.62 6.35 -0.47
N MET A 85 -3.29 6.40 0.83
CA MET A 85 -3.40 7.62 1.62
C MET A 85 -2.45 8.72 1.10
N ILE A 86 -1.21 8.37 0.79
CA ILE A 86 -0.23 9.31 0.20
C ILE A 86 -0.71 9.76 -1.18
N TRP A 87 -1.18 8.85 -2.02
CA TRP A 87 -1.69 9.20 -3.34
C TRP A 87 -2.86 10.19 -3.27
N GLN A 88 -3.81 9.96 -2.37
CA GLN A 88 -4.95 10.86 -2.18
C GLN A 88 -4.51 12.23 -1.65
N LEU A 89 -3.54 12.26 -0.72
CA LEU A 89 -2.95 13.49 -0.21
C LEU A 89 -2.32 14.29 -1.35
N LEU A 90 -1.40 13.68 -2.12
CA LEU A 90 -0.70 14.33 -3.22
C LEU A 90 -1.65 14.80 -4.31
N LYS A 91 -2.64 13.98 -4.65
CA LYS A 91 -3.65 14.36 -5.62
C LYS A 91 -4.44 15.59 -5.19
N LYS A 92 -4.85 15.64 -3.91
CA LYS A 92 -5.61 16.77 -3.36
C LYS A 92 -4.75 18.04 -3.28
N GLU A 93 -3.51 17.91 -2.84
CA GLU A 93 -2.60 19.04 -2.61
C GLU A 93 -2.16 19.72 -3.91
N PHE A 94 -1.90 18.92 -4.96
CA PHE A 94 -1.32 19.41 -6.22
C PHE A 94 -2.31 19.36 -7.41
N LEU A 95 -3.60 19.14 -7.17
CA LEU A 95 -4.61 19.00 -8.22
C LEU A 95 -4.65 20.21 -9.17
N ASP A 96 -4.66 21.40 -8.59
CA ASP A 96 -4.83 22.67 -9.31
C ASP A 96 -3.50 23.44 -9.50
N ASP A 97 -2.37 22.81 -9.22
CA ASP A 97 -1.07 23.45 -9.40
C ASP A 97 -0.79 23.62 -10.90
N LYS A 98 -0.83 24.89 -11.36
CA LYS A 98 -0.54 25.25 -12.76
C LYS A 98 0.92 25.02 -13.13
N ASN A 99 1.81 25.13 -12.14
CA ASN A 99 3.24 24.87 -12.29
C ASN A 99 3.54 23.50 -11.73
N LYS A 100 3.36 22.46 -12.56
CA LYS A 100 3.62 21.09 -12.13
C LYS A 100 4.98 20.96 -11.47
N LYS A 101 5.00 20.40 -10.27
CA LYS A 101 6.23 20.06 -9.55
C LYS A 101 6.96 18.92 -10.25
N ASN A 102 8.27 18.95 -10.19
CA ASN A 102 9.11 17.83 -10.61
C ASN A 102 9.15 16.78 -9.49
N CYS A 103 8.76 15.58 -9.81
CA CYS A 103 8.73 14.45 -8.87
C CYS A 103 9.73 13.36 -9.27
N PHE A 104 10.68 13.07 -8.40
CA PHE A 104 11.52 11.89 -8.54
C PHE A 104 10.84 10.71 -7.86
N HIS A 105 10.56 9.64 -8.62
CA HIS A 105 9.82 8.50 -8.11
C HIS A 105 10.73 7.28 -7.93
N ILE A 106 10.92 6.87 -6.67
CA ILE A 106 11.60 5.64 -6.32
C ILE A 106 10.58 4.50 -6.40
N TYR A 107 10.72 3.62 -7.38
CA TYR A 107 9.85 2.47 -7.59
C TYR A 107 10.64 1.33 -8.26
N ASP A 108 10.16 0.11 -8.12
CA ASP A 108 10.74 -1.06 -8.79
C ASP A 108 10.09 -1.24 -10.15
N GLU A 109 10.86 -1.02 -11.22
CA GLU A 109 10.41 -1.12 -12.62
C GLU A 109 9.93 -2.54 -13.00
N GLU A 110 10.43 -3.55 -12.30
CA GLU A 110 9.99 -4.94 -12.52
C GLU A 110 8.60 -5.22 -11.94
N LYS A 111 8.02 -4.25 -11.20
CA LYS A 111 6.69 -4.36 -10.60
C LYS A 111 5.71 -3.41 -11.27
N GLU A 112 4.73 -3.96 -11.95
CA GLU A 112 3.68 -3.21 -12.67
C GLU A 112 3.01 -2.14 -11.82
N ASP A 113 2.81 -2.42 -10.52
CA ASP A 113 2.14 -1.52 -9.58
C ASP A 113 2.96 -0.27 -9.18
N GLY A 114 4.25 -0.20 -9.54
CA GLY A 114 5.07 0.99 -9.33
C GLY A 114 4.67 2.14 -10.25
N LEU A 115 4.51 1.88 -11.54
CA LEU A 115 4.09 2.89 -12.53
C LEU A 115 2.65 3.33 -12.32
N ASP A 116 1.74 2.39 -12.04
CA ASP A 116 0.32 2.68 -11.79
C ASP A 116 0.11 3.70 -10.67
N PHE A 117 1.11 3.86 -9.77
CA PHE A 117 1.05 4.87 -8.73
C PHE A 117 1.04 6.30 -9.28
N ARG A 118 1.64 6.54 -10.45
CA ARG A 118 1.69 7.86 -11.09
C ARG A 118 0.35 8.32 -11.66
N ASP A 119 -0.54 7.37 -11.95
CA ASP A 119 -1.80 7.65 -12.62
C ASP A 119 -2.67 8.63 -11.81
N GLY A 120 -3.05 9.73 -12.47
CA GLY A 120 -3.90 10.76 -11.88
C GLY A 120 -3.19 11.73 -10.94
N LEU A 121 -1.86 11.65 -10.77
CA LEU A 121 -1.05 12.66 -10.10
C LEU A 121 -0.60 13.75 -11.09
N ASN A 122 -0.60 15.02 -10.65
CA ASN A 122 -0.28 16.18 -11.47
C ASN A 122 1.18 16.60 -11.33
N PHE A 123 2.12 15.68 -11.68
CA PHE A 123 3.56 15.94 -11.60
C PHE A 123 4.26 15.78 -12.94
N ASN A 124 5.43 16.44 -13.06
CA ASN A 124 6.44 16.08 -14.05
C ASN A 124 7.37 15.05 -13.42
N PHE A 125 7.32 13.81 -13.89
CA PHE A 125 8.22 12.76 -13.38
C PHE A 125 9.59 12.89 -14.04
N VAL A 126 10.63 13.08 -13.20
CA VAL A 126 12.03 13.27 -13.61
C VAL A 126 12.87 12.06 -13.30
N GLU A 127 13.95 11.88 -14.10
CA GLU A 127 14.86 10.73 -13.98
C GLU A 127 16.02 10.98 -12.98
N LYS A 128 16.24 12.24 -12.60
CA LYS A 128 17.33 12.62 -11.72
C LYS A 128 16.81 13.32 -10.49
N VAL A 129 17.30 12.92 -9.32
CA VAL A 129 16.92 13.52 -8.04
C VAL A 129 17.32 14.98 -7.95
N GLU A 130 18.37 15.40 -8.66
CA GLU A 130 18.84 16.79 -8.70
C GLU A 130 17.82 17.75 -9.33
N GLU A 131 16.90 17.25 -10.14
CA GLU A 131 15.87 18.02 -10.84
C GLU A 131 14.54 18.06 -10.07
N ALA A 132 14.45 17.32 -8.96
CA ALA A 132 13.20 17.11 -8.25
C ALA A 132 12.88 18.23 -7.26
N ASP A 133 11.60 18.57 -7.17
CA ASP A 133 10.99 19.41 -6.11
C ASP A 133 10.50 18.55 -4.93
N LEU A 134 10.17 17.28 -5.22
CA LEU A 134 9.74 16.30 -4.23
C LEU A 134 10.14 14.87 -4.65
N ILE A 135 10.22 13.97 -3.68
CA ILE A 135 10.48 12.55 -3.89
C ILE A 135 9.26 11.73 -3.46
N LEU A 136 8.87 10.79 -4.30
CA LEU A 136 7.85 9.78 -4.00
C LEU A 136 8.54 8.42 -3.87
N ALA A 137 8.52 7.83 -2.68
CA ALA A 137 9.13 6.54 -2.41
C ALA A 137 8.05 5.48 -2.13
N CYS A 138 7.57 4.80 -3.17
CA CYS A 138 6.45 3.85 -3.04
C CYS A 138 6.91 2.41 -2.89
N THR A 139 7.81 1.97 -3.77
CA THR A 139 8.24 0.57 -3.81
C THR A 139 9.75 0.54 -4.01
N PRO A 140 10.54 0.44 -2.94
CA PRO A 140 12.00 0.38 -3.06
C PRO A 140 12.40 -0.81 -3.91
N PHE A 141 13.50 -0.66 -4.63
CA PHE A 141 14.06 -1.73 -5.47
C PHE A 141 14.47 -2.92 -4.61
N VAL A 142 13.90 -4.10 -4.88
CA VAL A 142 14.18 -5.32 -4.10
C VAL A 142 15.65 -5.74 -4.23
N LYS A 143 16.32 -5.39 -5.34
CA LYS A 143 17.70 -5.75 -5.62
C LYS A 143 18.72 -4.80 -5.00
N LEU A 144 18.30 -3.58 -4.59
CA LEU A 144 19.19 -2.60 -3.98
C LEU A 144 19.28 -2.79 -2.46
N GLN A 145 20.47 -2.54 -1.93
CA GLN A 145 20.71 -2.48 -0.51
C GLN A 145 20.53 -1.05 0.00
N PRO A 146 20.27 -0.82 1.30
CA PRO A 146 20.14 0.53 1.85
C PRO A 146 21.31 1.47 1.50
N ILE A 147 22.51 0.94 1.38
CA ILE A 147 23.72 1.72 1.03
C ILE A 147 23.64 2.29 -0.40
N ASP A 148 22.93 1.62 -1.31
CA ASP A 148 22.80 2.06 -2.71
C ASP A 148 21.96 3.32 -2.85
N TYR A 149 21.13 3.61 -1.82
CA TYR A 149 20.32 4.82 -1.78
C TYR A 149 21.03 6.04 -1.18
N ILE A 150 22.19 5.86 -0.52
CA ILE A 150 22.89 6.95 0.17
C ILE A 150 23.19 8.13 -0.75
N PRO A 151 23.76 7.96 -1.97
CA PRO A 151 24.06 9.11 -2.83
C PRO A 151 22.81 9.93 -3.20
N LEU A 152 21.70 9.25 -3.47
CA LEU A 152 20.41 9.88 -3.76
C LEU A 152 19.89 10.65 -2.54
N LEU A 153 19.95 10.04 -1.36
CA LEU A 153 19.45 10.63 -0.12
C LEU A 153 20.32 11.82 0.33
N GLU A 154 21.63 11.79 0.07
CA GLU A 154 22.52 12.92 0.31
C GLU A 154 22.16 14.14 -0.55
N VAL A 155 21.86 13.92 -1.85
CA VAL A 155 21.37 15.00 -2.72
C VAL A 155 20.05 15.55 -2.20
N ALA A 156 19.12 14.67 -1.85
CA ALA A 156 17.81 15.05 -1.33
C ALA A 156 17.94 15.87 -0.03
N TYR A 157 18.79 15.43 0.90
CA TYR A 157 19.07 16.11 2.15
C TYR A 157 19.69 17.50 1.92
N ASN A 158 20.74 17.59 1.10
CA ASN A 158 21.43 18.86 0.82
C ASN A 158 20.55 19.89 0.12
N LYS A 159 19.54 19.45 -0.60
CA LYS A 159 18.56 20.31 -1.29
C LYS A 159 17.26 20.50 -0.52
N GLU A 160 17.14 19.91 0.67
CA GLU A 160 15.93 19.95 1.50
C GLU A 160 14.67 19.44 0.75
N ILE A 161 14.84 18.41 -0.12
CA ILE A 161 13.73 17.87 -0.91
C ILE A 161 12.82 17.04 -0.01
N THR A 162 11.52 17.37 0.01
CA THR A 162 10.52 16.60 0.78
C THR A 162 10.31 15.23 0.16
N MET A 163 10.31 14.18 0.99
CA MET A 163 10.05 12.81 0.58
C MET A 163 8.76 12.30 1.21
N TYR A 164 7.90 11.72 0.36
CA TYR A 164 6.68 11.01 0.73
C TYR A 164 6.88 9.51 0.58
N CYS A 165 6.57 8.71 1.65
CA CYS A 165 6.73 7.26 1.67
C CYS A 165 5.62 6.54 2.48
#